data_f63e26fb07d3f3e6018f839a8f98a08d
#
_entry.id   f63e26fb07d3f3e6018f839a8f98a08d
#
_cell.length_a   1.000
_cell.length_b   1.000
_cell.length_c   1.000
_cell.angle_alpha   90.00
_cell.angle_beta   90.00
_cell.angle_gamma   90.00
#
_symmetry.space_group_name_H-M   'P 1'
#
loop_
_entity.id
_entity.type
_entity.pdbx_description
1 polymer ?
#
loop_
_entity_poly.entity_id
_entity_poly.type
_entity_poly.pdbx_seq_one_letter_code
_entity_poly.pdbx_strand_id
1 'polypeptide(L)'
;MSDHQVEQLLHTTEGWFSAAYLSLQTLAERGTLPDGGSDIYTMFSAAMIQPLSLRRQAFLAMLGLADEFTEEMAQAVTEYADAASQIADLTARNAFVTRLPDGVTYRFHHMMKECAQRTFRTLPPESQQRCRRRYGQWYEERGQYLQALRAYGGAEDFDGVLRVVEKDAGILLALLPPEQVLSWLDRCLPEVLERHPLAMLVLMRSMFNWRRIPEMLRLKEQLLAAIDARPDMSGEERGNLRGECDLIMSFLLYNDIAGMSRLHRSASAQMSRPAVSIRRQGGWTFGSPSVLMMFHRQAGRLDCELAEMDECMPHYYCVTNGHGQGAEHIMRGEAAFLRGQLDDARIALAGAYAQIRDNGQENMALCCDHLAWRLSLCTGETPRQDFDQRRRELLFQHNAAWLNILNSTDAYYHALIGETESIPEVFREHRLASVRYLAPGKPMMELIENQVYLAQGAYAEVIGRSQQLLAVCDAMHYALVAMHVQLQTAGACEMLGRRAEARGLLEQVLQDAAADGLVMPVVENYRYLAPLLADMPQRGDVPHMIELGRRYEARCASVRQRSAVPMAFHVLTPRERDIAMLVAARLSNREIAEKLYLSEGSVKQYVNRIYAKLFIEGDTRTKRKRLVEMTQH
;
A
#
# COMPACT_ATOMS: atom_id res chain seq x y z
N MET A 1 -2.21 24.26 -36.68
CA MET A 1 -1.81 23.56 -35.42
C MET A 1 -2.30 22.15 -35.48
N SER A 2 -1.50 21.17 -35.05
CA SER A 2 -1.96 19.79 -34.83
C SER A 2 -2.73 19.68 -33.50
N ASP A 3 -3.54 18.63 -33.33
CA ASP A 3 -4.28 18.40 -32.09
C ASP A 3 -3.33 18.30 -30.87
N HIS A 4 -2.18 17.67 -31.04
CA HIS A 4 -1.12 17.61 -30.02
C HIS A 4 -0.58 19.03 -29.67
N GLN A 5 -0.43 19.93 -30.63
CA GLN A 5 -0.01 21.31 -30.35
C GLN A 5 -1.11 22.11 -29.65
N VAL A 6 -2.39 21.78 -29.86
CA VAL A 6 -3.51 22.39 -29.16
C VAL A 6 -3.56 21.91 -27.70
N GLU A 7 -3.40 20.60 -27.46
CA GLU A 7 -3.31 20.05 -26.10
C GLU A 7 -2.10 20.61 -25.34
N GLN A 8 -0.93 20.66 -25.97
CA GLN A 8 0.27 21.26 -25.37
C GLN A 8 0.05 22.72 -25.02
N LEU A 9 -0.57 23.51 -25.91
CA LEU A 9 -0.90 24.91 -25.66
C LEU A 9 -1.87 25.06 -24.49
N LEU A 10 -2.96 24.29 -24.47
CA LEU A 10 -3.96 24.31 -23.39
C LEU A 10 -3.35 23.92 -22.05
N HIS A 11 -2.54 22.86 -22.03
CA HIS A 11 -1.86 22.41 -20.82
C HIS A 11 -0.86 23.45 -20.30
N THR A 12 -0.08 24.07 -21.19
CA THR A 12 0.96 25.04 -20.81
C THR A 12 0.38 26.38 -20.38
N THR A 13 -0.77 26.79 -20.93
CA THR A 13 -1.36 28.10 -20.68
C THR A 13 -2.57 28.06 -19.74
N GLU A 14 -3.12 26.88 -19.43
CA GLU A 14 -4.35 26.68 -18.63
C GLU A 14 -5.49 27.63 -19.04
N GLY A 15 -5.58 27.94 -20.33
CA GLY A 15 -6.58 28.87 -20.87
C GLY A 15 -6.27 30.36 -20.66
N TRP A 16 -5.09 30.72 -20.19
CA TRP A 16 -4.71 32.12 -20.07
C TRP A 16 -4.44 32.71 -21.46
N PHE A 17 -5.32 33.64 -21.85
CA PHE A 17 -5.34 34.22 -23.21
C PHE A 17 -4.01 34.86 -23.64
N SER A 18 -3.36 35.62 -22.73
CA SER A 18 -2.10 36.31 -23.08
C SER A 18 -0.94 35.32 -23.26
N ALA A 19 -0.88 34.26 -22.49
CA ALA A 19 0.10 33.19 -22.67
C ALA A 19 -0.16 32.40 -23.94
N ALA A 20 -1.43 32.10 -24.24
CA ALA A 20 -1.81 31.46 -25.49
C ALA A 20 -1.46 32.33 -26.68
N TYR A 21 -1.73 33.64 -26.62
CA TYR A 21 -1.38 34.61 -27.65
C TYR A 21 0.14 34.67 -27.92
N LEU A 22 0.94 34.79 -26.86
CA LEU A 22 2.41 34.82 -26.95
C LEU A 22 2.98 33.50 -27.50
N SER A 23 2.41 32.37 -27.09
CA SER A 23 2.80 31.05 -27.60
C SER A 23 2.47 30.90 -29.09
N LEU A 24 1.31 31.41 -29.53
CA LEU A 24 0.90 31.43 -30.93
C LEU A 24 1.77 32.36 -31.76
N GLN A 25 2.16 33.50 -31.22
CA GLN A 25 3.09 34.41 -31.87
C GLN A 25 4.46 33.74 -32.06
N THR A 26 4.99 33.08 -31.04
CA THR A 26 6.25 32.32 -31.11
C THR A 26 6.15 31.18 -32.14
N LEU A 27 5.01 30.47 -32.21
CA LEU A 27 4.75 29.45 -33.20
C LEU A 27 4.76 30.05 -34.64
N ALA A 28 4.16 31.23 -34.79
CA ALA A 28 4.14 31.91 -36.08
C ALA A 28 5.53 32.41 -36.54
N GLU A 29 6.35 32.88 -35.58
CA GLU A 29 7.69 33.42 -35.89
C GLU A 29 8.76 32.33 -36.03
N ARG A 30 8.71 31.25 -35.21
CA ARG A 30 9.75 30.22 -35.12
C ARG A 30 9.33 28.85 -35.64
N GLY A 31 8.05 28.66 -36.00
CA GLY A 31 7.52 27.39 -36.51
C GLY A 31 7.30 26.29 -35.44
N THR A 32 7.64 26.55 -34.19
CA THR A 32 7.46 25.63 -33.07
C THR A 32 6.81 26.34 -31.88
N LEU A 33 5.97 25.61 -31.11
CA LEU A 33 5.56 26.11 -29.82
C LEU A 33 6.80 26.21 -28.90
N PRO A 34 6.84 27.17 -27.98
CA PRO A 34 7.93 27.26 -27.03
C PRO A 34 8.08 25.91 -26.31
N ASP A 35 9.29 25.36 -26.29
CA ASP A 35 9.57 24.15 -25.47
C ASP A 35 9.15 24.45 -24.02
N GLY A 36 8.23 23.63 -23.53
CA GLY A 36 7.47 23.74 -22.28
C GLY A 36 8.08 24.54 -21.13
N GLY A 37 8.38 25.79 -21.31
CA GLY A 37 8.61 26.56 -20.15
C GLY A 37 9.62 27.70 -20.18
N SER A 38 10.73 27.66 -20.91
CA SER A 38 11.76 28.67 -20.70
C SER A 38 11.33 30.07 -21.16
N ASP A 39 10.79 30.18 -22.36
CA ASP A 39 10.48 31.49 -22.99
C ASP A 39 9.21 32.14 -22.40
N ILE A 40 8.14 31.37 -22.17
CA ILE A 40 6.86 31.90 -21.64
C ILE A 40 7.03 32.42 -20.21
N TYR A 41 7.68 31.67 -19.36
CA TYR A 41 7.91 32.06 -17.98
C TYR A 41 8.85 33.28 -17.88
N THR A 42 9.83 33.38 -18.77
CA THR A 42 10.71 34.54 -18.83
C THR A 42 9.93 35.80 -19.23
N MET A 43 9.07 35.74 -20.26
CA MET A 43 8.21 36.83 -20.69
C MET A 43 7.20 37.20 -19.58
N PHE A 44 6.57 36.19 -18.95
CA PHE A 44 5.65 36.43 -17.86
C PHE A 44 6.35 37.09 -16.66
N SER A 45 7.53 36.63 -16.29
CA SER A 45 8.34 37.21 -15.22
C SER A 45 8.71 38.66 -15.52
N ALA A 46 9.12 38.97 -16.77
CA ALA A 46 9.44 40.33 -17.20
C ALA A 46 8.23 41.27 -17.14
N ALA A 47 7.02 40.76 -17.44
CA ALA A 47 5.80 41.57 -17.44
C ALA A 47 5.19 41.72 -16.03
N MET A 48 5.25 40.68 -15.19
CA MET A 48 4.47 40.62 -13.95
C MET A 48 5.30 40.71 -12.67
N ILE A 49 6.54 40.24 -12.66
CA ILE A 49 7.38 40.21 -11.45
C ILE A 49 8.43 41.32 -11.47
N GLN A 50 9.18 41.47 -12.55
CA GLN A 50 10.27 42.44 -12.65
C GLN A 50 9.86 43.89 -12.43
N PRO A 51 8.65 44.37 -12.81
CA PRO A 51 8.21 45.75 -12.52
C PRO A 51 7.90 46.01 -11.04
N LEU A 52 7.79 44.95 -10.22
CA LEU A 52 7.51 45.09 -8.79
C LEU A 52 8.77 45.54 -8.04
N SER A 53 8.59 46.19 -6.88
CA SER A 53 9.71 46.49 -6.00
C SER A 53 10.42 45.22 -5.57
N LEU A 54 11.73 45.27 -5.32
CA LEU A 54 12.54 44.12 -4.87
C LEU A 54 11.93 43.44 -3.63
N ARG A 55 11.33 44.23 -2.72
CA ARG A 55 10.62 43.70 -1.55
C ARG A 55 9.42 42.84 -1.93
N ARG A 56 8.59 43.28 -2.91
CA ARG A 56 7.45 42.51 -3.40
C ARG A 56 7.87 41.28 -4.20
N GLN A 57 8.94 41.41 -5.00
CA GLN A 57 9.52 40.26 -5.71
C GLN A 57 9.97 39.18 -4.72
N ALA A 58 10.67 39.54 -3.65
CA ALA A 58 11.08 38.64 -2.58
C ALA A 58 9.89 38.02 -1.84
N PHE A 59 8.84 38.83 -1.56
CA PHE A 59 7.60 38.32 -0.96
C PHE A 59 6.94 37.23 -1.79
N LEU A 60 6.72 37.50 -3.08
CA LEU A 60 6.16 36.50 -3.99
C LEU A 60 7.04 35.26 -4.13
N ALA A 61 8.36 35.47 -4.24
CA ALA A 61 9.34 34.40 -4.33
C ALA A 61 9.27 33.46 -3.12
N MET A 62 9.20 34.00 -1.91
CA MET A 62 9.09 33.22 -0.68
C MET A 62 7.76 32.44 -0.63
N LEU A 63 6.62 33.06 -0.96
CA LEU A 63 5.31 32.40 -0.96
C LEU A 63 5.18 31.33 -2.04
N GLY A 64 5.92 31.42 -3.15
CA GLY A 64 5.88 30.45 -4.25
C GLY A 64 6.32 29.04 -3.89
N LEU A 65 6.88 28.82 -2.68
CA LEU A 65 7.22 27.49 -2.19
C LEU A 65 6.00 26.70 -1.71
N ALA A 66 4.90 27.37 -1.33
CA ALA A 66 3.66 26.72 -0.92
C ALA A 66 2.75 26.45 -2.12
N ASP A 67 1.94 25.39 -2.05
CA ASP A 67 0.84 25.16 -2.98
C ASP A 67 -0.35 26.07 -2.67
N GLU A 68 -0.64 26.20 -1.40
CA GLU A 68 -1.67 27.04 -0.83
C GLU A 68 -1.13 27.74 0.43
N PHE A 69 -1.62 28.93 0.71
CA PHE A 69 -1.17 29.72 1.86
C PHE A 69 -2.31 30.54 2.45
N THR A 70 -2.20 30.83 3.74
CA THR A 70 -3.05 31.80 4.46
C THR A 70 -2.27 33.07 4.74
N GLU A 71 -2.95 34.14 5.15
CA GLU A 71 -2.31 35.37 5.57
C GLU A 71 -1.35 35.15 6.76
N GLU A 72 -1.75 34.28 7.71
CA GLU A 72 -0.94 33.90 8.86
C GLU A 72 0.35 33.17 8.41
N MET A 73 0.22 32.20 7.50
CA MET A 73 1.38 31.50 6.93
C MET A 73 2.31 32.48 6.20
N ALA A 74 1.75 33.36 5.37
CA ALA A 74 2.52 34.35 4.64
C ALA A 74 3.33 35.25 5.58
N GLN A 75 2.73 35.73 6.66
CA GLN A 75 3.41 36.52 7.68
C GLN A 75 4.53 35.71 8.35
N ALA A 76 4.26 34.45 8.73
CA ALA A 76 5.23 33.59 9.41
C ALA A 76 6.45 33.28 8.53
N VAL A 77 6.24 32.91 7.25
CA VAL A 77 7.34 32.49 6.38
C VAL A 77 8.14 33.64 5.77
N THR A 78 7.52 34.81 5.60
CA THR A 78 8.20 36.00 5.05
C THR A 78 8.71 36.97 6.12
N GLU A 79 8.13 36.94 7.33
CA GLU A 79 8.31 37.96 8.42
C GLU A 79 7.87 39.37 8.01
N TYR A 80 7.00 39.49 7.02
CA TYR A 80 6.49 40.77 6.58
C TYR A 80 5.21 41.11 7.37
N ALA A 81 5.27 42.13 8.22
CA ALA A 81 4.12 42.56 9.02
C ALA A 81 2.93 43.02 8.15
N ASP A 82 3.17 43.42 6.91
CA ASP A 82 2.18 43.85 5.91
C ASP A 82 1.76 42.73 4.93
N ALA A 83 2.04 41.47 5.26
CA ALA A 83 1.74 40.30 4.39
C ALA A 83 0.26 40.26 3.96
N ALA A 84 -0.69 40.44 4.89
CA ALA A 84 -2.12 40.46 4.61
C ALA A 84 -2.49 41.57 3.61
N SER A 85 -1.94 42.77 3.78
CA SER A 85 -2.15 43.89 2.87
C SER A 85 -1.59 43.61 1.47
N GLN A 86 -0.41 42.98 1.38
CA GLN A 86 0.19 42.60 0.11
C GLN A 86 -0.65 41.53 -0.63
N ILE A 87 -1.18 40.54 0.11
CA ILE A 87 -2.07 39.51 -0.49
C ILE A 87 -3.37 40.14 -0.97
N ALA A 88 -3.98 41.04 -0.20
CA ALA A 88 -5.18 41.76 -0.58
C ALA A 88 -4.97 42.60 -1.85
N ASP A 89 -3.86 43.34 -1.95
CA ASP A 89 -3.50 44.10 -3.15
C ASP A 89 -3.31 43.19 -4.39
N LEU A 90 -2.61 42.06 -4.22
CA LEU A 90 -2.41 41.08 -5.30
C LEU A 90 -3.74 40.47 -5.77
N THR A 91 -4.63 40.15 -4.83
CA THR A 91 -5.94 39.57 -5.14
C THR A 91 -6.86 40.59 -5.83
N ALA A 92 -6.90 41.84 -5.33
CA ALA A 92 -7.70 42.91 -5.91
C ALA A 92 -7.30 43.26 -7.35
N ARG A 93 -6.01 43.12 -7.69
CA ARG A 93 -5.48 43.37 -9.05
C ARG A 93 -5.60 42.16 -9.96
N ASN A 94 -6.26 41.08 -9.57
CA ASN A 94 -6.27 39.80 -10.28
C ASN A 94 -4.84 39.33 -10.65
N ALA A 95 -3.87 39.52 -9.75
CA ALA A 95 -2.46 39.25 -10.01
C ALA A 95 -2.14 37.75 -9.86
N PHE A 96 -2.95 36.87 -10.47
CA PHE A 96 -2.75 35.42 -10.48
C PHE A 96 -2.74 34.78 -9.10
N VAL A 97 -3.44 35.40 -8.12
CA VAL A 97 -3.73 34.88 -6.78
C VAL A 97 -5.24 34.72 -6.66
N THR A 98 -5.68 33.50 -6.37
CA THR A 98 -7.11 33.18 -6.21
C THR A 98 -7.36 32.86 -4.74
N ARG A 99 -8.41 33.47 -4.16
CA ARG A 99 -8.94 33.11 -2.85
C ARG A 99 -9.83 31.89 -2.98
N LEU A 100 -9.62 30.86 -2.18
CA LEU A 100 -10.39 29.62 -2.24
C LEU A 100 -11.78 29.78 -1.57
N PRO A 101 -12.70 28.82 -1.79
CA PRO A 101 -14.06 28.89 -1.25
C PRO A 101 -14.17 28.94 0.27
N ASP A 102 -13.15 28.47 1.01
CA ASP A 102 -13.07 28.55 2.47
C ASP A 102 -12.90 30.00 2.98
N GLY A 103 -12.60 30.94 2.09
CA GLY A 103 -12.48 32.36 2.38
C GLY A 103 -11.23 32.77 3.16
N VAL A 104 -10.28 31.85 3.44
CA VAL A 104 -9.05 32.14 4.21
C VAL A 104 -7.79 31.66 3.52
N THR A 105 -7.91 30.73 2.58
CA THR A 105 -6.81 30.15 1.83
C THR A 105 -6.67 30.80 0.47
N TYR A 106 -5.44 30.99 0.04
CA TYR A 106 -5.05 31.54 -1.26
C TYR A 106 -4.19 30.56 -2.02
N ARG A 107 -4.29 30.60 -3.35
CA ARG A 107 -3.48 29.79 -4.26
C ARG A 107 -2.96 30.66 -5.39
N PHE A 108 -1.69 30.46 -5.75
CA PHE A 108 -1.16 31.03 -6.97
C PHE A 108 -1.66 30.27 -8.21
N HIS A 109 -1.96 31.00 -9.28
CA HIS A 109 -1.98 30.39 -10.61
C HIS A 109 -0.62 29.75 -10.90
N HIS A 110 -0.60 28.60 -11.59
CA HIS A 110 0.64 27.83 -11.76
C HIS A 110 1.78 28.64 -12.40
N MET A 111 1.47 29.52 -13.39
CA MET A 111 2.46 30.42 -14.02
C MET A 111 3.13 31.34 -13.01
N MET A 112 2.33 31.97 -12.14
CA MET A 112 2.87 32.85 -11.08
C MET A 112 3.72 32.05 -10.08
N LYS A 113 3.26 30.87 -9.69
CA LYS A 113 3.99 29.98 -8.79
C LYS A 113 5.36 29.59 -9.36
N GLU A 114 5.42 29.15 -10.61
CA GLU A 114 6.68 28.79 -11.27
C GLU A 114 7.63 29.98 -11.38
N CYS A 115 7.13 31.17 -11.78
CA CYS A 115 7.94 32.39 -11.82
C CYS A 115 8.43 32.80 -10.42
N ALA A 116 7.58 32.69 -9.40
CA ALA A 116 7.95 32.95 -8.01
C ALA A 116 9.06 32.00 -7.54
N GLN A 117 8.95 30.70 -7.88
CA GLN A 117 9.98 29.71 -7.55
C GLN A 117 11.29 29.94 -8.28
N ARG A 118 11.26 30.38 -9.55
CA ARG A 118 12.47 30.80 -10.29
C ARG A 118 13.11 32.01 -9.63
N THR A 119 12.32 33.02 -9.25
CA THR A 119 12.80 34.20 -8.51
C THR A 119 13.37 33.80 -7.15
N PHE A 120 12.76 32.81 -6.45
CA PHE A 120 13.29 32.32 -5.19
C PHE A 120 14.72 31.74 -5.33
N ARG A 121 15.01 31.04 -6.43
CA ARG A 121 16.36 30.50 -6.71
C ARG A 121 17.41 31.58 -6.92
N THR A 122 17.00 32.81 -7.25
CA THR A 122 17.92 33.96 -7.41
C THR A 122 18.15 34.74 -6.12
N LEU A 123 17.40 34.45 -5.06
CA LEU A 123 17.62 35.08 -3.74
C LEU A 123 18.96 34.61 -3.14
N PRO A 124 19.58 35.42 -2.26
CA PRO A 124 20.79 35.00 -1.56
C PRO A 124 20.59 33.66 -0.85
N PRO A 125 21.57 32.73 -0.89
CA PRO A 125 21.44 31.39 -0.28
C PRO A 125 20.98 31.42 1.19
N GLU A 126 21.49 32.35 1.98
CA GLU A 126 21.07 32.52 3.38
C GLU A 126 19.58 32.88 3.52
N SER A 127 19.05 33.71 2.59
CA SER A 127 17.63 34.06 2.57
C SER A 127 16.76 32.88 2.18
N GLN A 128 17.22 32.08 1.21
CA GLN A 128 16.55 30.85 0.82
C GLN A 128 16.49 29.85 2.00
N GLN A 129 17.61 29.61 2.67
CA GLN A 129 17.69 28.70 3.82
C GLN A 129 16.80 29.18 4.96
N ARG A 130 16.85 30.49 5.30
CA ARG A 130 16.04 31.10 6.35
C ARG A 130 14.54 30.95 6.08
N CYS A 131 14.11 31.23 4.85
CA CYS A 131 12.72 31.06 4.44
C CYS A 131 12.27 29.59 4.57
N ARG A 132 13.08 28.65 4.07
CA ARG A 132 12.77 27.21 4.19
C ARG A 132 12.70 26.73 5.63
N ARG A 133 13.55 27.23 6.55
CA ARG A 133 13.46 26.92 7.99
C ARG A 133 12.12 27.38 8.56
N ARG A 134 11.64 28.58 8.20
CA ARG A 134 10.33 29.06 8.67
C ARG A 134 9.18 28.21 8.14
N TYR A 135 9.25 27.76 6.90
CA TYR A 135 8.32 26.76 6.38
C TYR A 135 8.38 25.47 7.19
N GLY A 136 9.58 25.01 7.53
CA GLY A 136 9.78 23.85 8.38
C GLY A 136 9.10 24.01 9.73
N GLN A 137 9.32 25.14 10.41
CA GLN A 137 8.67 25.47 11.69
C GLN A 137 7.15 25.53 11.57
N TRP A 138 6.65 26.24 10.55
CA TRP A 138 5.21 26.37 10.31
C TRP A 138 4.52 25.01 10.15
N TYR A 139 5.10 24.13 9.35
CA TYR A 139 4.56 22.79 9.13
C TYR A 139 4.72 21.88 10.36
N GLU A 140 5.85 21.96 11.06
CA GLU A 140 6.12 21.18 12.27
C GLU A 140 5.11 21.49 13.39
N GLU A 141 4.83 22.78 13.64
CA GLU A 141 3.87 23.24 14.65
C GLU A 141 2.44 22.76 14.37
N ARG A 142 2.11 22.50 13.11
CA ARG A 142 0.80 22.03 12.66
C ARG A 142 0.73 20.52 12.41
N GLY A 143 1.78 19.78 12.78
CA GLY A 143 1.85 18.32 12.59
C GLY A 143 1.98 17.87 11.14
N GLN A 144 2.28 18.78 10.22
CA GLN A 144 2.50 18.50 8.80
C GLN A 144 3.96 18.05 8.57
N TYR A 145 4.31 16.92 9.19
CA TYR A 145 5.70 16.49 9.31
C TYR A 145 6.39 16.18 7.98
N LEU A 146 5.68 15.69 6.95
CA LEU A 146 6.28 15.44 5.64
C LEU A 146 6.74 16.73 4.96
N GLN A 147 5.92 17.77 5.02
CA GLN A 147 6.24 19.10 4.50
C GLN A 147 7.38 19.72 5.32
N ALA A 148 7.35 19.55 6.64
CA ALA A 148 8.42 20.02 7.53
C ALA A 148 9.76 19.37 7.19
N LEU A 149 9.82 18.04 7.01
CA LEU A 149 11.02 17.31 6.62
C LEU A 149 11.61 17.82 5.29
N ARG A 150 10.74 18.04 4.29
CA ARG A 150 11.17 18.57 2.99
C ARG A 150 11.71 19.99 3.10
N ALA A 151 11.07 20.83 3.91
CA ALA A 151 11.47 22.21 4.10
C ALA A 151 12.80 22.32 4.86
N TYR A 152 12.96 21.63 6.00
CA TYR A 152 14.20 21.58 6.76
C TYR A 152 15.35 20.93 5.97
N GLY A 153 15.09 19.82 5.29
CA GLY A 153 16.08 19.16 4.43
C GLY A 153 16.56 20.07 3.31
N GLY A 154 15.66 20.84 2.69
CA GLY A 154 16.01 21.85 1.68
C GLY A 154 16.69 23.09 2.24
N ALA A 155 16.61 23.33 3.55
CA ALA A 155 17.33 24.38 4.26
C ALA A 155 18.69 23.90 4.83
N GLU A 156 19.00 22.60 4.70
CA GLU A 156 20.14 21.95 5.38
C GLU A 156 20.10 22.13 6.90
N ASP A 157 18.89 22.27 7.44
CA ASP A 157 18.65 22.34 8.88
C ASP A 157 18.43 20.92 9.42
N PHE A 158 19.54 20.20 9.62
CA PHE A 158 19.49 18.80 10.04
C PHE A 158 19.02 18.63 11.47
N ASP A 159 19.18 19.63 12.34
CA ASP A 159 18.60 19.63 13.68
C ASP A 159 17.06 19.61 13.61
N GLY A 160 16.48 20.45 12.74
CA GLY A 160 15.04 20.44 12.45
C GLY A 160 14.56 19.12 11.83
N VAL A 161 15.33 18.55 10.89
CA VAL A 161 15.01 17.23 10.31
C VAL A 161 14.95 16.15 11.39
N LEU A 162 15.99 16.04 12.23
CA LEU A 162 16.10 15.00 13.26
C LEU A 162 15.01 15.15 14.33
N ARG A 163 14.70 16.37 14.75
CA ARG A 163 13.62 16.67 15.69
C ARG A 163 12.25 16.21 15.13
N VAL A 164 11.99 16.43 13.85
CA VAL A 164 10.75 15.96 13.21
C VAL A 164 10.74 14.43 13.10
N VAL A 165 11.87 13.78 12.80
CA VAL A 165 12.01 12.33 12.79
C VAL A 165 11.67 11.73 14.17
N GLU A 166 12.09 12.35 15.26
CA GLU A 166 11.73 11.94 16.63
C GLU A 166 10.23 12.04 16.87
N LYS A 167 9.61 13.18 16.50
CA LYS A 167 8.17 13.42 16.69
C LYS A 167 7.29 12.46 15.90
N ASP A 168 7.69 12.14 14.68
CA ASP A 168 6.94 11.26 13.79
C ASP A 168 7.26 9.76 14.00
N ALA A 169 8.30 9.44 14.77
CA ALA A 169 8.87 8.11 14.89
C ALA A 169 9.18 7.47 13.51
N GLY A 170 9.50 8.29 12.51
CA GLY A 170 9.93 7.89 11.18
C GLY A 170 8.86 7.24 10.29
N ILE A 171 7.57 7.38 10.60
CA ILE A 171 6.49 6.87 9.76
C ILE A 171 6.57 7.47 8.35
N LEU A 172 6.77 8.78 8.28
CA LEU A 172 6.82 9.52 7.01
C LEU A 172 8.15 9.38 6.26
N LEU A 173 9.21 8.87 6.90
CA LEU A 173 10.46 8.55 6.20
C LEU A 173 10.23 7.51 5.09
N ALA A 174 9.27 6.62 5.24
CA ALA A 174 8.89 5.66 4.20
C ALA A 174 8.37 6.33 2.91
N LEU A 175 7.89 7.58 2.99
CA LEU A 175 7.40 8.36 1.85
C LEU A 175 8.51 9.16 1.14
N LEU A 176 9.70 9.20 1.72
CA LEU A 176 10.86 9.86 1.12
C LEU A 176 11.75 8.84 0.37
N PRO A 177 12.46 9.26 -0.70
CA PRO A 177 13.49 8.44 -1.31
C PRO A 177 14.59 8.12 -0.29
N PRO A 178 15.01 6.85 -0.13
CA PRO A 178 16.12 6.50 0.77
C PRO A 178 17.39 7.30 0.50
N GLU A 179 17.71 7.54 -0.76
CA GLU A 179 18.89 8.30 -1.20
C GLU A 179 18.87 9.74 -0.70
N GLN A 180 17.68 10.33 -0.60
CA GLN A 180 17.52 11.68 -0.05
C GLN A 180 17.86 11.72 1.43
N VAL A 181 17.36 10.76 2.20
CA VAL A 181 17.63 10.67 3.64
C VAL A 181 19.10 10.36 3.90
N LEU A 182 19.70 9.44 3.13
CA LEU A 182 21.15 9.15 3.18
C LEU A 182 21.97 10.40 2.89
N SER A 183 21.61 11.16 1.85
CA SER A 183 22.27 12.44 1.51
C SER A 183 22.17 13.48 2.64
N TRP A 184 21.10 13.49 3.43
CA TRP A 184 21.01 14.34 4.61
C TRP A 184 21.95 13.87 5.72
N LEU A 185 22.02 12.56 5.97
CA LEU A 185 22.90 11.98 6.98
C LEU A 185 24.38 12.19 6.64
N ASP A 186 24.77 12.07 5.37
CA ASP A 186 26.16 12.29 4.93
C ASP A 186 26.62 13.75 5.10
N ARG A 187 25.66 14.70 5.06
CA ARG A 187 25.92 16.14 5.26
C ARG A 187 25.70 16.60 6.70
N CYS A 188 25.04 15.78 7.52
CA CYS A 188 24.80 16.10 8.92
C CYS A 188 26.09 15.97 9.73
N LEU A 189 26.41 17.01 10.49
CA LEU A 189 27.56 16.96 11.38
C LEU A 189 27.33 15.95 12.52
N PRO A 190 28.36 15.20 12.94
CA PRO A 190 28.23 14.20 14.02
C PRO A 190 27.64 14.81 15.30
N GLU A 191 28.06 16.01 15.68
CA GLU A 191 27.60 16.70 16.91
C GLU A 191 26.10 17.04 16.85
N VAL A 192 25.53 17.23 15.65
CA VAL A 192 24.08 17.44 15.47
C VAL A 192 23.36 16.11 15.67
N LEU A 193 23.88 15.05 15.05
CA LEU A 193 23.28 13.72 15.14
C LEU A 193 23.28 13.19 16.59
N GLU A 194 24.39 13.38 17.32
CA GLU A 194 24.56 12.96 18.71
C GLU A 194 23.58 13.62 19.68
N ARG A 195 23.04 14.81 19.34
CA ARG A 195 21.99 15.45 20.13
C ARG A 195 20.63 14.77 20.02
N HIS A 196 20.43 13.92 19.00
CA HIS A 196 19.17 13.30 18.66
C HIS A 196 19.21 11.76 18.71
N PRO A 197 19.46 11.14 19.89
CA PRO A 197 19.59 9.69 20.00
C PRO A 197 18.33 8.93 19.59
N LEU A 198 17.13 9.47 19.82
CA LEU A 198 15.88 8.88 19.38
C LEU A 198 15.74 8.88 17.85
N ALA A 199 16.19 9.97 17.19
CA ALA A 199 16.23 10.01 15.73
C ALA A 199 17.21 8.97 15.18
N MET A 200 18.35 8.72 15.83
CA MET A 200 19.28 7.68 15.42
C MET A 200 18.65 6.29 15.47
N LEU A 201 17.89 5.97 16.51
CA LEU A 201 17.13 4.71 16.63
C LEU A 201 16.10 4.55 15.52
N VAL A 202 15.34 5.60 15.23
CA VAL A 202 14.36 5.63 14.13
C VAL A 202 15.04 5.43 12.78
N LEU A 203 16.18 6.09 12.56
CA LEU A 203 16.97 5.96 11.34
C LEU A 203 17.57 4.55 11.20
N MET A 204 18.07 3.94 12.28
CA MET A 204 18.53 2.55 12.28
C MET A 204 17.43 1.59 11.80
N ARG A 205 16.20 1.74 12.31
CA ARG A 205 15.05 0.97 11.84
C ARG A 205 14.75 1.21 10.35
N SER A 206 14.84 2.46 9.89
CA SER A 206 14.64 2.80 8.49
C SER A 206 15.72 2.20 7.59
N MET A 207 16.99 2.19 8.04
CA MET A 207 18.08 1.54 7.32
C MET A 207 17.84 0.04 7.16
N PHE A 208 17.35 -0.65 8.20
CA PHE A 208 16.94 -2.05 8.10
C PHE A 208 15.87 -2.23 7.01
N ASN A 209 14.81 -1.43 7.03
CA ASN A 209 13.72 -1.49 6.07
C ASN A 209 14.18 -1.26 4.61
N TRP A 210 15.25 -0.50 4.42
CA TRP A 210 15.85 -0.19 3.12
C TRP A 210 17.03 -1.10 2.74
N ARG A 211 17.33 -2.14 3.53
CA ARG A 211 18.47 -3.05 3.36
C ARG A 211 19.83 -2.34 3.39
N ARG A 212 19.93 -1.24 4.15
CA ARG A 212 21.16 -0.48 4.37
C ARG A 212 21.82 -0.89 5.69
N ILE A 213 22.20 -2.18 5.77
CA ILE A 213 22.73 -2.75 7.03
C ILE A 213 24.06 -2.12 7.47
N PRO A 214 25.02 -1.82 6.58
CA PRO A 214 26.25 -1.12 6.98
C PRO A 214 25.97 0.23 7.63
N GLU A 215 25.04 1.02 7.08
CA GLU A 215 24.65 2.31 7.62
C GLU A 215 23.90 2.18 8.96
N MET A 216 23.07 1.15 9.11
CA MET A 216 22.43 0.81 10.38
C MET A 216 23.46 0.53 11.48
N LEU A 217 24.48 -0.27 11.19
CA LEU A 217 25.54 -0.62 12.15
C LEU A 217 26.40 0.59 12.50
N ARG A 218 26.73 1.46 11.54
CA ARG A 218 27.42 2.72 11.78
C ARG A 218 26.62 3.61 12.73
N LEU A 219 25.32 3.78 12.51
CA LEU A 219 24.44 4.56 13.40
C LEU A 219 24.38 3.96 14.81
N LYS A 220 24.37 2.64 14.94
CA LYS A 220 24.45 1.97 16.25
C LYS A 220 25.71 2.34 17.00
N GLU A 221 26.88 2.26 16.35
CA GLU A 221 28.18 2.60 16.97
C GLU A 221 28.19 4.06 17.43
N GLN A 222 27.72 4.98 16.58
CA GLN A 222 27.60 6.41 16.91
C GLN A 222 26.64 6.63 18.08
N LEU A 223 25.47 5.95 18.10
CA LEU A 223 24.51 6.05 19.19
C LEU A 223 25.14 5.62 20.53
N LEU A 224 25.80 4.47 20.56
CA LEU A 224 26.40 3.95 21.79
C LEU A 224 27.54 4.87 22.27
N ALA A 225 28.36 5.40 21.37
CA ALA A 225 29.39 6.39 21.70
C ALA A 225 28.78 7.68 22.24
N ALA A 226 27.69 8.18 21.64
CA ALA A 226 26.99 9.39 22.10
C ALA A 226 26.36 9.20 23.49
N ILE A 227 25.81 8.01 23.80
CA ILE A 227 25.30 7.66 25.13
C ILE A 227 26.44 7.65 26.16
N ASP A 228 27.58 7.07 25.82
CA ASP A 228 28.72 6.93 26.73
C ASP A 228 29.44 8.27 26.98
N ALA A 229 29.43 9.17 26.00
CA ALA A 229 30.02 10.51 26.10
C ALA A 229 29.21 11.51 26.95
N ARG A 230 27.98 11.15 27.39
CA ARG A 230 27.09 12.01 28.18
C ARG A 230 27.03 11.60 29.66
N PRO A 231 27.92 12.12 30.53
CA PRO A 231 27.88 11.81 31.96
C PRO A 231 26.67 12.39 32.68
N ASP A 232 26.05 13.41 32.13
CA ASP A 232 24.83 14.09 32.62
C ASP A 232 23.55 13.30 32.36
N MET A 233 23.57 12.32 31.46
CA MET A 233 22.42 11.48 31.15
C MET A 233 22.10 10.57 32.34
N SER A 234 20.82 10.54 32.75
CA SER A 234 20.38 9.64 33.83
C SER A 234 20.60 8.17 33.49
N GLY A 235 20.80 7.34 34.51
CA GLY A 235 20.93 5.89 34.33
C GLY A 235 19.69 5.27 33.66
N GLU A 236 18.53 5.81 33.99
CA GLU A 236 17.25 5.40 33.42
C GLU A 236 17.17 5.71 31.91
N GLU A 237 17.47 6.93 31.49
CA GLU A 237 17.46 7.31 30.07
C GLU A 237 18.51 6.54 29.26
N ARG A 238 19.70 6.33 29.82
CA ARG A 238 20.75 5.49 29.26
C ARG A 238 20.28 4.05 29.04
N GLY A 239 19.58 3.48 30.03
CA GLY A 239 18.97 2.14 29.95
C GLY A 239 17.89 2.08 28.86
N ASN A 240 17.01 3.08 28.78
CA ASN A 240 15.96 3.16 27.77
C ASN A 240 16.56 3.20 26.36
N LEU A 241 17.55 4.05 26.08
CA LEU A 241 18.17 4.15 24.75
C LEU A 241 18.91 2.87 24.35
N ARG A 242 19.63 2.24 25.28
CA ARG A 242 20.33 0.97 25.01
C ARG A 242 19.34 -0.18 24.80
N GLY A 243 18.28 -0.23 25.59
CA GLY A 243 17.21 -1.24 25.40
C GLY A 243 16.48 -1.06 24.06
N GLU A 244 16.16 0.17 23.67
CA GLU A 244 15.58 0.42 22.34
C GLU A 244 16.58 0.08 21.21
N CYS A 245 17.88 0.27 21.42
CA CYS A 245 18.91 -0.18 20.48
C CYS A 245 18.88 -1.70 20.32
N ASP A 246 18.84 -2.48 21.43
CA ASP A 246 18.71 -3.94 21.39
C ASP A 246 17.45 -4.39 20.67
N LEU A 247 16.33 -3.72 20.95
CA LEU A 247 15.05 -3.97 20.28
C LEU A 247 15.15 -3.79 18.76
N ILE A 248 15.79 -2.72 18.28
CA ILE A 248 15.97 -2.48 16.85
C ILE A 248 16.98 -3.46 16.25
N MET A 249 18.04 -3.80 16.97
CA MET A 249 19.01 -4.80 16.54
C MET A 249 18.42 -6.19 16.41
N SER A 250 17.32 -6.49 17.12
CA SER A 250 16.59 -7.76 16.96
C SER A 250 16.08 -7.98 15.54
N PHE A 251 15.84 -6.90 14.78
CA PHE A 251 15.37 -7.00 13.38
C PHE A 251 16.40 -7.66 12.45
N LEU A 252 17.70 -7.66 12.80
CA LEU A 252 18.70 -8.40 12.04
C LEU A 252 18.59 -9.92 12.18
N LEU A 253 17.89 -10.37 13.24
CA LEU A 253 17.52 -11.78 13.45
C LEU A 253 16.13 -12.06 12.89
N TYR A 254 15.70 -11.28 11.90
CA TYR A 254 14.39 -11.30 11.30
C TYR A 254 13.90 -12.73 11.04
N ASN A 255 12.68 -13.01 11.46
CA ASN A 255 11.96 -14.28 11.51
C ASN A 255 12.57 -15.42 12.38
N ASP A 256 13.70 -15.24 13.03
CA ASP A 256 14.16 -16.11 14.14
C ASP A 256 13.54 -15.62 15.45
N ILE A 257 12.33 -16.10 15.76
CA ILE A 257 11.52 -15.62 16.87
C ILE A 257 12.28 -15.77 18.21
N ALA A 258 12.87 -16.92 18.44
CA ALA A 258 13.65 -17.19 19.66
C ALA A 258 14.91 -16.33 19.74
N GLY A 259 15.59 -16.11 18.60
CA GLY A 259 16.73 -15.21 18.50
C GLY A 259 16.37 -13.77 18.81
N MET A 260 15.29 -13.27 18.20
CA MET A 260 14.74 -11.93 18.46
C MET A 260 14.36 -11.75 19.93
N SER A 261 13.71 -12.76 20.54
CA SER A 261 13.26 -12.72 21.92
C SER A 261 14.40 -12.56 22.93
N ARG A 262 15.58 -13.08 22.67
CA ARG A 262 16.76 -12.83 23.54
C ARG A 262 17.07 -11.34 23.66
N LEU A 263 16.99 -10.60 22.54
CA LEU A 263 17.21 -9.15 22.53
C LEU A 263 16.02 -8.39 23.12
N HIS A 264 14.78 -8.87 22.95
CA HIS A 264 13.59 -8.28 23.60
C HIS A 264 13.66 -8.42 25.13
N ARG A 265 14.14 -9.55 25.65
CA ARG A 265 14.37 -9.74 27.10
C ARG A 265 15.49 -8.85 27.61
N SER A 266 16.59 -8.69 26.84
CA SER A 266 17.67 -7.74 27.15
C SER A 266 17.14 -6.29 27.18
N ALA A 267 16.33 -5.91 26.21
CA ALA A 267 15.69 -4.61 26.18
C ALA A 267 14.76 -4.40 27.40
N SER A 268 13.91 -5.38 27.71
CA SER A 268 13.00 -5.31 28.86
C SER A 268 13.74 -5.17 30.20
N ALA A 269 14.92 -5.76 30.35
CA ALA A 269 15.72 -5.64 31.56
C ALA A 269 16.36 -4.26 31.74
N GLN A 270 16.51 -3.48 30.65
CA GLN A 270 17.15 -2.17 30.65
C GLN A 270 16.16 -1.01 30.66
N MET A 271 14.97 -1.22 30.07
CA MET A 271 13.99 -0.17 29.84
C MET A 271 13.03 0.00 31.00
N SER A 272 12.79 1.23 31.43
CA SER A 272 11.78 1.61 32.42
C SER A 272 10.44 2.02 31.76
N ARG A 273 10.44 2.24 30.44
CA ARG A 273 9.27 2.60 29.64
C ARG A 273 9.26 1.83 28.31
N PRO A 274 8.11 1.70 27.66
CA PRO A 274 8.07 1.17 26.30
C PRO A 274 8.87 2.03 25.31
N ALA A 275 9.27 1.42 24.19
CA ALA A 275 10.00 2.08 23.12
C ALA A 275 9.22 3.27 22.55
N VAL A 276 9.94 4.36 22.29
CA VAL A 276 9.39 5.57 21.64
C VAL A 276 9.61 5.53 20.14
N SER A 277 10.69 4.86 19.70
CA SER A 277 11.04 4.70 18.29
C SER A 277 10.08 3.79 17.50
N ILE A 278 9.23 3.01 18.18
CA ILE A 278 8.23 2.11 17.56
C ILE A 278 6.85 2.53 18.04
N ARG A 279 5.99 2.94 17.12
CA ARG A 279 4.60 3.28 17.45
C ARG A 279 3.74 2.02 17.52
N ARG A 280 2.91 1.94 18.56
CA ARG A 280 1.98 0.83 18.81
C ARG A 280 1.10 0.50 17.60
N GLN A 281 0.60 1.52 16.90
CA GLN A 281 -0.25 1.37 15.72
C GLN A 281 0.54 1.29 14.41
N GLY A 282 1.86 1.13 14.46
CA GLY A 282 2.72 0.99 13.29
C GLY A 282 2.51 -0.32 12.53
N GLY A 283 3.11 -0.43 11.35
CA GLY A 283 3.13 -1.68 10.58
C GLY A 283 4.06 -2.70 11.22
N TRP A 284 3.52 -3.88 11.54
CA TRP A 284 4.29 -4.98 12.13
C TRP A 284 4.76 -6.01 11.09
N THR A 285 3.92 -6.28 10.07
CA THR A 285 4.21 -7.31 9.05
C THR A 285 5.00 -6.81 7.85
N PHE A 286 5.59 -5.62 7.92
CA PHE A 286 6.31 -4.99 6.79
C PHE A 286 5.49 -4.91 5.49
N GLY A 287 4.18 -4.87 5.61
CA GLY A 287 3.24 -4.83 4.48
C GLY A 287 2.78 -6.20 3.98
N SER A 288 3.24 -7.30 4.57
CA SER A 288 2.68 -8.63 4.30
C SER A 288 1.24 -8.74 4.82
N PRO A 289 0.32 -9.37 4.08
CA PRO A 289 -1.02 -9.67 4.58
C PRO A 289 -1.08 -10.93 5.46
N SER A 290 0.03 -11.63 5.66
CA SER A 290 0.12 -12.89 6.42
C SER A 290 1.26 -12.84 7.41
N VAL A 291 1.03 -13.31 8.62
CA VAL A 291 2.04 -13.51 9.67
C VAL A 291 2.84 -14.77 9.39
N LEU A 292 2.16 -15.87 9.10
CA LEU A 292 2.82 -17.18 8.94
C LEU A 292 3.77 -17.21 7.73
N MET A 293 3.42 -16.55 6.62
CA MET A 293 4.30 -16.45 5.45
C MET A 293 5.64 -15.79 5.79
N MET A 294 5.68 -14.93 6.83
CA MET A 294 6.90 -14.27 7.27
C MET A 294 7.72 -15.12 8.25
N PHE A 295 7.07 -15.93 9.07
CA PHE A 295 7.70 -16.58 10.22
C PHE A 295 7.87 -18.09 10.07
N HIS A 296 7.29 -18.74 9.06
CA HIS A 296 7.59 -20.14 8.77
C HIS A 296 8.90 -20.27 7.98
N ARG A 297 9.94 -20.74 8.69
CA ARG A 297 11.33 -20.75 8.20
C ARG A 297 11.76 -22.06 7.56
N GLN A 298 11.20 -23.17 8.01
CA GLN A 298 11.66 -24.50 7.61
C GLN A 298 10.55 -25.53 7.71
N ALA A 299 10.38 -26.34 6.67
CA ALA A 299 9.46 -27.48 6.68
C ALA A 299 9.74 -28.41 7.87
N GLY A 300 8.69 -28.90 8.51
CA GLY A 300 8.75 -29.74 9.70
C GLY A 300 8.99 -29.00 11.04
N ARG A 301 9.01 -27.65 11.00
CA ARG A 301 9.24 -26.84 12.20
C ARG A 301 8.03 -26.03 12.65
N LEU A 302 6.90 -26.12 11.93
CA LEU A 302 5.74 -25.26 12.17
C LEU A 302 5.24 -25.29 13.62
N ASP A 303 5.11 -26.47 14.25
CA ASP A 303 4.64 -26.56 15.63
C ASP A 303 5.62 -25.93 16.63
N CYS A 304 6.93 -26.05 16.37
CA CYS A 304 7.95 -25.37 17.18
C CYS A 304 7.85 -23.84 17.00
N GLU A 305 7.69 -23.36 15.79
CA GLU A 305 7.58 -21.92 15.46
C GLU A 305 6.30 -21.30 16.06
N LEU A 306 5.19 -22.05 16.10
CA LEU A 306 3.96 -21.63 16.78
C LEU A 306 4.18 -21.53 18.29
N ALA A 307 4.86 -22.51 18.89
CA ALA A 307 5.17 -22.48 20.32
C ALA A 307 6.15 -21.33 20.66
N GLU A 308 7.16 -21.10 19.81
CA GLU A 308 8.08 -19.97 19.95
C GLU A 308 7.35 -18.62 19.85
N MET A 309 6.38 -18.49 18.94
CA MET A 309 5.57 -17.26 18.81
C MET A 309 4.79 -16.99 20.09
N ASP A 310 4.12 -18.01 20.65
CA ASP A 310 3.36 -17.90 21.88
C ASP A 310 4.21 -17.52 23.09
N GLU A 311 5.39 -18.12 23.23
CA GLU A 311 6.31 -17.86 24.35
C GLU A 311 6.97 -16.49 24.23
N CYS A 312 7.35 -16.09 23.02
CA CYS A 312 8.25 -14.96 22.80
C CYS A 312 7.53 -13.62 22.62
N MET A 313 6.34 -13.59 22.00
CA MET A 313 5.64 -12.35 21.71
C MET A 313 5.28 -11.52 22.94
N PRO A 314 4.91 -12.07 24.11
CA PRO A 314 4.69 -11.28 25.31
C PRO A 314 5.87 -10.37 25.70
N HIS A 315 7.11 -10.81 25.49
CA HIS A 315 8.30 -10.02 25.77
C HIS A 315 8.44 -8.82 24.79
N TYR A 316 8.09 -9.05 23.52
CA TYR A 316 8.04 -7.98 22.53
C TYR A 316 6.94 -6.96 22.86
N TYR A 317 5.74 -7.41 23.21
CA TYR A 317 4.62 -6.54 23.57
C TYR A 317 4.94 -5.66 24.78
N CYS A 318 5.64 -6.21 25.77
CA CYS A 318 6.07 -5.46 26.94
C CYS A 318 6.92 -4.24 26.55
N VAL A 319 7.94 -4.43 25.71
CA VAL A 319 8.87 -3.35 25.32
C VAL A 319 8.34 -2.41 24.24
N THR A 320 7.23 -2.78 23.55
CA THR A 320 6.66 -2.00 22.44
C THR A 320 5.25 -1.48 22.70
N ASN A 321 4.77 -1.56 23.95
CA ASN A 321 3.41 -1.18 24.30
C ASN A 321 2.34 -1.91 23.46
N GLY A 322 2.54 -3.20 23.17
CA GLY A 322 1.59 -4.04 22.46
C GLY A 322 1.59 -3.90 20.93
N HIS A 323 2.67 -3.38 20.31
CA HIS A 323 2.80 -3.33 18.86
C HIS A 323 2.71 -4.74 18.26
N GLY A 324 1.84 -4.95 17.26
CA GLY A 324 1.61 -6.26 16.64
C GLY A 324 0.83 -7.28 17.48
N GLN A 325 0.19 -6.84 18.57
CA GLN A 325 -0.57 -7.73 19.45
C GLN A 325 -1.67 -8.48 18.69
N GLY A 326 -1.74 -9.80 18.89
CA GLY A 326 -2.62 -10.72 18.17
C GLY A 326 -1.91 -11.54 17.10
N ALA A 327 -0.61 -11.27 16.84
CA ALA A 327 0.16 -12.00 15.82
C ALA A 327 0.19 -13.51 16.07
N GLU A 328 0.31 -13.96 17.33
CA GLU A 328 0.30 -15.36 17.74
C GLU A 328 -1.03 -16.06 17.41
N HIS A 329 -2.15 -15.38 17.61
CA HIS A 329 -3.46 -15.92 17.27
C HIS A 329 -3.70 -15.99 15.77
N ILE A 330 -3.23 -14.97 15.02
CA ILE A 330 -3.29 -14.97 13.55
C ILE A 330 -2.45 -16.12 13.02
N MET A 331 -1.21 -16.27 13.48
CA MET A 331 -0.30 -17.32 13.02
C MET A 331 -0.89 -18.73 13.27
N ARG A 332 -1.51 -18.96 14.43
CA ARG A 332 -2.24 -20.22 14.69
C ARG A 332 -3.42 -20.42 13.76
N GLY A 333 -4.22 -19.36 13.52
CA GLY A 333 -5.35 -19.43 12.61
C GLY A 333 -4.91 -19.75 11.17
N GLU A 334 -3.82 -19.12 10.70
CA GLU A 334 -3.23 -19.40 9.40
C GLU A 334 -2.69 -20.83 9.32
N ALA A 335 -2.00 -21.32 10.36
CA ALA A 335 -1.49 -22.69 10.42
C ALA A 335 -2.63 -23.73 10.38
N ALA A 336 -3.69 -23.54 11.19
CA ALA A 336 -4.87 -24.38 11.19
C ALA A 336 -5.55 -24.39 9.80
N PHE A 337 -5.69 -23.21 9.17
CA PHE A 337 -6.21 -23.09 7.81
C PHE A 337 -5.37 -23.88 6.81
N LEU A 338 -4.04 -23.73 6.85
CA LEU A 338 -3.15 -24.40 5.91
C LEU A 338 -3.16 -25.94 6.08
N ARG A 339 -3.47 -26.41 7.28
CA ARG A 339 -3.70 -27.84 7.59
C ARG A 339 -5.10 -28.33 7.18
N GLY A 340 -5.98 -27.45 6.69
CA GLY A 340 -7.37 -27.78 6.39
C GLY A 340 -8.28 -27.91 7.63
N GLN A 341 -7.82 -27.50 8.80
CA GLN A 341 -8.56 -27.49 10.09
C GLN A 341 -9.41 -26.23 10.17
N LEU A 342 -10.47 -26.16 9.36
CA LEU A 342 -11.21 -24.91 9.11
C LEU A 342 -11.93 -24.38 10.35
N ASP A 343 -12.44 -25.25 11.23
CA ASP A 343 -13.11 -24.82 12.48
C ASP A 343 -12.10 -24.24 13.47
N ASP A 344 -10.93 -24.85 13.63
CA ASP A 344 -9.86 -24.33 14.48
C ASP A 344 -9.35 -22.97 13.96
N ALA A 345 -9.21 -22.85 12.63
CA ALA A 345 -8.86 -21.58 12.00
C ALA A 345 -9.88 -20.48 12.28
N ARG A 346 -11.19 -20.79 12.26
CA ARG A 346 -12.27 -19.84 12.60
C ARG A 346 -12.23 -19.42 14.06
N ILE A 347 -11.99 -20.36 14.97
CA ILE A 347 -11.88 -20.10 16.41
C ILE A 347 -10.69 -19.17 16.68
N ALA A 348 -9.53 -19.49 16.14
CA ALA A 348 -8.32 -18.68 16.30
C ALA A 348 -8.50 -17.27 15.70
N LEU A 349 -9.11 -17.17 14.51
CA LEU A 349 -9.42 -15.90 13.86
C LEU A 349 -10.38 -15.03 14.69
N ALA A 350 -11.42 -15.64 15.28
CA ALA A 350 -12.35 -14.92 16.16
C ALA A 350 -11.64 -14.37 17.41
N GLY A 351 -10.72 -15.15 18.01
CA GLY A 351 -9.87 -14.72 19.11
C GLY A 351 -8.95 -13.56 18.73
N ALA A 352 -8.31 -13.63 17.55
CA ALA A 352 -7.47 -12.56 17.01
C ALA A 352 -8.25 -11.25 16.85
N TYR A 353 -9.42 -11.28 16.21
CA TYR A 353 -10.26 -10.07 16.05
C TYR A 353 -10.71 -9.48 17.39
N ALA A 354 -10.98 -10.30 18.41
CA ALA A 354 -11.34 -9.80 19.73
C ALA A 354 -10.20 -9.01 20.37
N GLN A 355 -8.99 -9.54 20.36
CA GLN A 355 -7.79 -8.83 20.87
C GLN A 355 -7.47 -7.55 20.11
N ILE A 356 -7.56 -7.60 18.77
CA ILE A 356 -7.18 -6.48 17.89
C ILE A 356 -8.13 -5.30 18.06
N ARG A 357 -9.45 -5.56 18.23
CA ARG A 357 -10.47 -4.53 18.38
C ARG A 357 -10.17 -3.59 19.55
N ASP A 358 -9.73 -4.14 20.66
CA ASP A 358 -9.47 -3.39 21.90
C ASP A 358 -8.16 -2.58 21.81
N ASN A 359 -7.29 -2.90 20.85
CA ASN A 359 -5.92 -2.40 20.77
C ASN A 359 -5.63 -1.47 19.56
N GLY A 360 -6.58 -1.31 18.63
CA GLY A 360 -6.41 -0.46 17.45
C GLY A 360 -5.26 -0.90 16.51
N GLN A 361 -5.04 -2.22 16.40
CA GLN A 361 -3.97 -2.81 15.58
C GLN A 361 -4.43 -3.01 14.13
N GLU A 362 -4.46 -1.94 13.35
CA GLU A 362 -4.97 -1.96 11.98
C GLU A 362 -4.23 -2.95 11.07
N ASN A 363 -2.91 -3.03 11.19
CA ASN A 363 -2.12 -4.01 10.42
C ASN A 363 -2.54 -5.45 10.72
N MET A 364 -2.74 -5.77 12.01
CA MET A 364 -3.19 -7.12 12.41
C MET A 364 -4.63 -7.39 11.95
N ALA A 365 -5.50 -6.38 11.95
CA ALA A 365 -6.85 -6.51 11.40
C ALA A 365 -6.83 -6.88 9.92
N LEU A 366 -5.97 -6.26 9.12
CA LEU A 366 -5.80 -6.58 7.70
C LEU A 366 -5.25 -8.01 7.48
N CYS A 367 -4.40 -8.52 8.37
CA CYS A 367 -3.97 -9.92 8.33
C CYS A 367 -5.13 -10.88 8.67
N CYS A 368 -5.98 -10.51 9.65
CA CYS A 368 -7.21 -11.26 9.91
C CYS A 368 -8.15 -11.25 8.71
N ASP A 369 -8.31 -10.10 8.04
CA ASP A 369 -9.13 -9.98 6.85
C ASP A 369 -8.61 -10.89 5.72
N HIS A 370 -7.30 -10.96 5.52
CA HIS A 370 -6.68 -11.88 4.54
C HIS A 370 -7.01 -13.33 4.82
N LEU A 371 -6.90 -13.79 6.06
CA LEU A 371 -7.30 -15.14 6.44
C LEU A 371 -8.81 -15.36 6.29
N ALA A 372 -9.64 -14.38 6.69
CA ALA A 372 -11.09 -14.46 6.59
C ALA A 372 -11.57 -14.64 5.13
N TRP A 373 -10.98 -13.89 4.19
CA TRP A 373 -11.31 -14.00 2.77
C TRP A 373 -10.91 -15.37 2.19
N ARG A 374 -9.74 -15.92 2.56
CA ARG A 374 -9.33 -17.27 2.15
C ARG A 374 -10.24 -18.35 2.74
N LEU A 375 -10.59 -18.25 4.03
CA LEU A 375 -11.54 -19.15 4.70
C LEU A 375 -12.93 -19.13 4.04
N SER A 376 -13.40 -17.97 3.57
CA SER A 376 -14.69 -17.83 2.92
C SER A 376 -14.83 -18.72 1.67
N LEU A 377 -13.73 -18.95 0.94
CA LEU A 377 -13.71 -19.84 -0.22
C LEU A 377 -13.84 -21.32 0.15
N CYS A 378 -13.53 -21.67 1.40
CA CYS A 378 -13.71 -23.05 1.89
C CYS A 378 -15.08 -23.24 2.55
N THR A 379 -15.46 -22.33 3.46
CA THR A 379 -16.65 -22.45 4.31
C THR A 379 -17.92 -21.91 3.66
N GLY A 380 -17.78 -20.94 2.77
CA GLY A 380 -18.88 -20.20 2.16
C GLY A 380 -19.51 -19.13 3.03
N GLU A 381 -18.91 -18.85 4.16
CA GLU A 381 -19.30 -17.72 5.00
C GLU A 381 -18.83 -16.42 4.36
N THR A 382 -19.68 -15.40 4.37
CA THR A 382 -19.30 -14.07 3.89
C THR A 382 -18.38 -13.41 4.92
N PRO A 383 -17.24 -12.84 4.53
CA PRO A 383 -16.41 -12.04 5.43
C PRO A 383 -17.18 -10.87 6.05
N ARG A 384 -16.72 -10.41 7.21
CA ARG A 384 -17.42 -9.35 7.98
C ARG A 384 -17.55 -8.02 7.25
N GLN A 385 -16.58 -7.70 6.41
CA GLN A 385 -16.54 -6.46 5.62
C GLN A 385 -16.22 -6.82 4.18
N ASP A 386 -16.83 -6.10 3.23
CA ASP A 386 -16.43 -6.18 1.83
C ASP A 386 -15.20 -5.29 1.54
N PHE A 387 -14.53 -5.53 0.42
CA PHE A 387 -13.32 -4.79 0.03
C PHE A 387 -13.59 -3.30 -0.16
N ASP A 388 -14.74 -2.92 -0.70
CA ASP A 388 -15.06 -1.52 -0.99
C ASP A 388 -15.34 -0.73 0.29
N GLN A 389 -16.06 -1.34 1.25
CA GLN A 389 -16.27 -0.74 2.56
C GLN A 389 -14.91 -0.54 3.25
N ARG A 390 -14.08 -1.57 3.28
CA ARG A 390 -12.75 -1.53 3.91
C ARG A 390 -11.85 -0.49 3.27
N ARG A 391 -11.88 -0.39 1.94
CA ARG A 391 -11.11 0.60 1.18
C ARG A 391 -11.55 2.04 1.52
N ARG A 392 -12.86 2.31 1.63
CA ARG A 392 -13.35 3.63 2.04
C ARG A 392 -12.87 4.03 3.44
N GLU A 393 -12.90 3.10 4.40
CA GLU A 393 -12.41 3.34 5.76
C GLU A 393 -10.92 3.69 5.76
N LEU A 394 -10.08 2.94 5.04
CA LEU A 394 -8.64 3.16 4.96
C LEU A 394 -8.27 4.44 4.20
N LEU A 395 -9.02 4.80 3.15
CA LEU A 395 -8.84 6.06 2.43
C LEU A 395 -9.11 7.27 3.35
N PHE A 396 -10.11 7.18 4.21
CA PHE A 396 -10.39 8.22 5.20
C PHE A 396 -9.24 8.41 6.19
N GLN A 397 -8.52 7.33 6.52
CA GLN A 397 -7.34 7.36 7.39
C GLN A 397 -6.07 7.91 6.71
N HIS A 398 -6.09 8.16 5.40
CA HIS A 398 -4.95 8.62 4.59
C HIS A 398 -3.68 7.76 4.72
N ASN A 399 -3.82 6.46 4.96
CA ASN A 399 -2.69 5.54 5.13
C ASN A 399 -2.50 4.64 3.90
N ALA A 400 -1.60 5.04 3.01
CA ALA A 400 -1.29 4.29 1.79
C ALA A 400 -0.71 2.88 2.05
N ALA A 401 -0.02 2.67 3.18
CA ALA A 401 0.54 1.36 3.50
C ALA A 401 -0.56 0.32 3.79
N TRP A 402 -1.62 0.72 4.48
CA TRP A 402 -2.77 -0.15 4.74
C TRP A 402 -3.55 -0.48 3.46
N LEU A 403 -3.70 0.49 2.56
CA LEU A 403 -4.29 0.26 1.26
C LEU A 403 -3.51 -0.76 0.43
N ASN A 404 -2.18 -0.76 0.51
CA ASN A 404 -1.35 -1.74 -0.19
C ASN A 404 -1.59 -3.17 0.33
N ILE A 405 -1.76 -3.35 1.66
CA ILE A 405 -2.09 -4.65 2.25
C ILE A 405 -3.49 -5.10 1.84
N LEU A 406 -4.47 -4.20 1.87
CA LEU A 406 -5.82 -4.52 1.39
C LEU A 406 -5.82 -4.90 -0.08
N ASN A 407 -5.15 -4.11 -0.93
CA ASN A 407 -5.05 -4.40 -2.37
C ASN A 407 -4.37 -5.74 -2.65
N SER A 408 -3.39 -6.15 -1.83
CA SER A 408 -2.75 -7.47 -1.96
C SER A 408 -3.71 -8.61 -1.61
N THR A 409 -4.52 -8.45 -0.56
CA THR A 409 -5.56 -9.42 -0.18
C THR A 409 -6.64 -9.53 -1.26
N ASP A 410 -7.11 -8.39 -1.75
CA ASP A 410 -8.11 -8.26 -2.80
C ASP A 410 -7.61 -8.93 -4.11
N ALA A 411 -6.36 -8.62 -4.52
CA ALA A 411 -5.74 -9.23 -5.69
C ALA A 411 -5.61 -10.76 -5.57
N TYR A 412 -5.15 -11.24 -4.39
CA TYR A 412 -5.00 -12.69 -4.17
C TYR A 412 -6.35 -13.40 -4.23
N TYR A 413 -7.37 -12.86 -3.55
CA TYR A 413 -8.71 -13.42 -3.55
C TYR A 413 -9.31 -13.52 -4.95
N HIS A 414 -9.30 -12.42 -5.72
CA HIS A 414 -9.86 -12.41 -7.07
C HIS A 414 -9.06 -13.28 -8.06
N ALA A 415 -7.74 -13.37 -7.87
CA ALA A 415 -6.91 -14.31 -8.64
C ALA A 415 -7.27 -15.78 -8.34
N LEU A 416 -7.51 -16.14 -7.06
CA LEU A 416 -7.93 -17.50 -6.69
C LEU A 416 -9.29 -17.88 -7.30
N ILE A 417 -10.26 -16.98 -7.31
CA ILE A 417 -11.55 -17.24 -7.96
C ILE A 417 -11.50 -17.12 -9.50
N GLY A 418 -10.43 -16.54 -10.04
CA GLY A 418 -10.25 -16.33 -11.48
C GLY A 418 -11.07 -15.18 -12.06
N GLU A 419 -11.31 -14.13 -11.28
CA GLU A 419 -12.04 -12.92 -11.65
C GLU A 419 -11.05 -11.76 -11.86
N THR A 420 -10.38 -11.76 -13.00
CA THR A 420 -9.24 -10.89 -13.28
C THR A 420 -9.59 -9.41 -13.42
N GLU A 421 -10.81 -9.09 -13.83
CA GLU A 421 -11.27 -7.69 -13.99
C GLU A 421 -11.44 -6.96 -12.64
N SER A 422 -11.76 -7.69 -11.58
CA SER A 422 -11.94 -7.15 -10.22
C SER A 422 -10.61 -6.96 -9.48
N ILE A 423 -9.51 -7.44 -10.03
CA ILE A 423 -8.17 -7.30 -9.41
C ILE A 423 -7.77 -5.81 -9.39
N PRO A 424 -7.29 -5.27 -8.25
CA PRO A 424 -6.78 -3.92 -8.18
C PRO A 424 -5.73 -3.61 -9.25
N GLU A 425 -5.82 -2.43 -9.86
CA GLU A 425 -5.05 -2.01 -11.05
C GLU A 425 -3.54 -2.24 -10.90
N VAL A 426 -2.97 -1.96 -9.73
CA VAL A 426 -1.54 -2.12 -9.46
C VAL A 426 -1.05 -3.56 -9.65
N PHE A 427 -1.90 -4.55 -9.33
CA PHE A 427 -1.61 -5.97 -9.55
C PHE A 427 -2.05 -6.44 -10.94
N ARG A 428 -3.23 -5.99 -11.41
CA ARG A 428 -3.77 -6.36 -12.71
C ARG A 428 -2.85 -5.94 -13.86
N GLU A 429 -2.21 -4.78 -13.73
CA GLU A 429 -1.29 -4.22 -14.73
C GLU A 429 0.19 -4.40 -14.36
N HIS A 430 0.48 -5.21 -13.36
CA HIS A 430 1.85 -5.58 -12.95
C HIS A 430 2.74 -4.37 -12.63
N ARG A 431 2.16 -3.35 -11.98
CA ARG A 431 2.86 -2.11 -11.62
C ARG A 431 3.45 -2.12 -10.21
N LEU A 432 3.81 -3.30 -9.65
CA LEU A 432 4.40 -3.39 -8.31
C LEU A 432 5.68 -2.54 -8.16
N ALA A 433 6.45 -2.37 -9.23
CA ALA A 433 7.65 -1.52 -9.21
C ALA A 433 7.35 -0.03 -8.93
N SER A 434 6.11 0.43 -9.18
CA SER A 434 5.66 1.79 -8.87
C SER A 434 5.30 1.99 -7.40
N VAL A 435 5.14 0.90 -6.63
CA VAL A 435 4.77 0.92 -5.22
C VAL A 435 5.99 0.64 -4.35
N ARG A 436 6.17 1.42 -3.30
CA ARG A 436 7.23 1.19 -2.33
C ARG A 436 6.77 0.18 -1.29
N TYR A 437 7.26 -1.04 -1.43
CA TYR A 437 7.13 -2.08 -0.40
C TYR A 437 8.39 -2.15 0.45
N LEU A 438 8.21 -2.43 1.74
CA LEU A 438 9.32 -2.71 2.63
C LEU A 438 9.97 -4.04 2.23
N ALA A 439 11.29 -4.09 2.30
CA ALA A 439 12.05 -5.23 1.79
C ALA A 439 11.63 -6.59 2.34
N PRO A 440 11.30 -6.75 3.66
CA PRO A 440 10.85 -8.04 4.18
C PRO A 440 9.49 -8.50 3.64
N GLY A 441 8.57 -7.58 3.33
CA GLY A 441 7.25 -7.91 2.80
C GLY A 441 7.19 -8.15 1.28
N LYS A 442 8.23 -7.72 0.55
CA LYS A 442 8.21 -7.77 -0.92
C LYS A 442 8.01 -9.17 -1.51
N PRO A 443 8.63 -10.27 -1.00
CA PRO A 443 8.41 -11.61 -1.55
C PRO A 443 6.96 -12.07 -1.51
N MET A 444 6.16 -11.65 -0.50
CA MET A 444 4.74 -11.94 -0.42
C MET A 444 3.95 -11.21 -1.51
N MET A 445 4.33 -9.97 -1.83
CA MET A 445 3.71 -9.21 -2.92
C MET A 445 3.99 -9.85 -4.28
N GLU A 446 5.23 -10.31 -4.50
CA GLU A 446 5.64 -11.00 -5.72
C GLU A 446 4.95 -12.37 -5.88
N LEU A 447 4.71 -13.09 -4.77
CA LEU A 447 3.91 -14.32 -4.75
C LEU A 447 2.45 -14.04 -5.16
N ILE A 448 1.85 -12.97 -4.64
CA ILE A 448 0.48 -12.57 -4.98
C ILE A 448 0.40 -12.16 -6.45
N GLU A 449 1.38 -11.42 -6.95
CA GLU A 449 1.47 -11.07 -8.37
C GLU A 449 1.62 -12.32 -9.26
N ASN A 450 2.38 -13.34 -8.82
CA ASN A 450 2.42 -14.63 -9.54
C ASN A 450 1.05 -15.29 -9.61
N GLN A 451 0.24 -15.22 -8.56
CA GLN A 451 -1.13 -15.74 -8.60
C GLN A 451 -2.00 -14.98 -9.61
N VAL A 452 -1.78 -13.67 -9.73
CA VAL A 452 -2.45 -12.85 -10.75
C VAL A 452 -2.01 -13.26 -12.16
N TYR A 453 -0.71 -13.43 -12.41
CA TYR A 453 -0.20 -13.93 -13.69
C TYR A 453 -0.82 -15.29 -14.05
N LEU A 454 -0.93 -16.23 -13.09
CA LEU A 454 -1.59 -17.51 -13.31
C LEU A 454 -3.06 -17.33 -13.72
N ALA A 455 -3.80 -16.47 -13.01
CA ALA A 455 -5.21 -16.21 -13.29
C ALA A 455 -5.42 -15.58 -14.68
N GLN A 456 -4.48 -14.77 -15.14
CA GLN A 456 -4.49 -14.14 -16.46
C GLN A 456 -3.95 -15.05 -17.59
N GLY A 457 -3.43 -16.24 -17.25
CA GLY A 457 -2.83 -17.17 -18.23
C GLY A 457 -1.42 -16.81 -18.67
N ALA A 458 -0.76 -15.89 -17.99
CA ALA A 458 0.61 -15.45 -18.26
C ALA A 458 1.64 -16.40 -17.59
N TYR A 459 1.65 -17.65 -18.04
CA TYR A 459 2.42 -18.73 -17.41
C TYR A 459 3.93 -18.59 -17.59
N ALA A 460 4.37 -18.04 -18.72
CA ALA A 460 5.80 -17.84 -19.00
C ALA A 460 6.43 -16.85 -18.02
N GLU A 461 5.71 -15.81 -17.65
CA GLU A 461 6.11 -14.79 -16.70
C GLU A 461 6.31 -15.38 -15.30
N VAL A 462 5.41 -16.28 -14.85
CA VAL A 462 5.55 -16.99 -13.57
C VAL A 462 6.85 -17.80 -13.54
N ILE A 463 7.12 -18.56 -14.60
CA ILE A 463 8.33 -19.39 -14.69
C ILE A 463 9.58 -18.50 -14.75
N GLY A 464 9.55 -17.44 -15.56
CA GLY A 464 10.69 -16.54 -15.76
C GLY A 464 11.16 -15.86 -14.47
N ARG A 465 10.24 -15.59 -13.52
CA ARG A 465 10.52 -14.91 -12.24
C ARG A 465 10.88 -15.85 -11.10
N SER A 466 10.52 -17.14 -11.22
CA SER A 466 10.54 -18.10 -10.09
C SER A 466 11.91 -18.26 -9.47
N GLN A 467 12.97 -18.40 -10.27
CA GLN A 467 14.33 -18.63 -9.77
C GLN A 467 14.83 -17.48 -8.90
N GLN A 468 14.60 -16.24 -9.34
CA GLN A 468 15.03 -15.06 -8.57
C GLN A 468 14.25 -14.94 -7.26
N LEU A 469 12.94 -15.19 -7.30
CA LEU A 469 12.09 -15.12 -6.13
C LEU A 469 12.42 -16.21 -5.12
N LEU A 470 12.66 -17.45 -5.59
CA LEU A 470 13.11 -18.56 -4.73
C LEU A 470 14.46 -18.27 -4.07
N ALA A 471 15.41 -17.67 -4.80
CA ALA A 471 16.70 -17.27 -4.21
C ALA A 471 16.52 -16.21 -3.08
N VAL A 472 15.55 -15.29 -3.23
CA VAL A 472 15.22 -14.35 -2.15
C VAL A 472 14.56 -15.07 -0.97
N CYS A 473 13.66 -16.02 -1.23
CA CYS A 473 13.01 -16.82 -0.18
C CYS A 473 14.02 -17.64 0.62
N ASP A 474 15.00 -18.25 -0.06
CA ASP A 474 16.10 -18.98 0.59
C ASP A 474 16.92 -18.06 1.51
N ALA A 475 17.38 -16.93 0.97
CA ALA A 475 18.16 -15.95 1.73
C ALA A 475 17.41 -15.35 2.93
N MET A 476 16.07 -15.28 2.87
CA MET A 476 15.20 -14.74 3.91
C MET A 476 14.59 -15.84 4.80
N HIS A 477 14.84 -17.11 4.52
CA HIS A 477 14.22 -18.26 5.20
C HIS A 477 12.69 -18.20 5.17
N TYR A 478 12.10 -17.99 3.99
CA TYR A 478 10.64 -17.95 3.78
C TYR A 478 10.14 -19.26 3.17
N ALA A 479 10.11 -20.33 3.97
CA ALA A 479 9.75 -21.67 3.48
C ALA A 479 8.33 -21.73 2.89
N LEU A 480 7.35 -21.10 3.54
CA LEU A 480 5.96 -21.12 3.04
C LEU A 480 5.81 -20.31 1.73
N VAL A 481 6.50 -19.17 1.61
CA VAL A 481 6.48 -18.38 0.35
C VAL A 481 7.13 -19.20 -0.78
N ALA A 482 8.28 -19.83 -0.51
CA ALA A 482 8.96 -20.69 -1.47
C ALA A 482 8.04 -21.84 -1.94
N MET A 483 7.32 -22.49 -1.01
CA MET A 483 6.36 -23.55 -1.31
C MET A 483 5.26 -23.05 -2.28
N HIS A 484 4.65 -21.90 -2.02
CA HIS A 484 3.65 -21.33 -2.92
C HIS A 484 4.23 -20.98 -4.29
N VAL A 485 5.43 -20.39 -4.35
CA VAL A 485 6.11 -20.06 -5.62
C VAL A 485 6.39 -21.33 -6.44
N GLN A 486 6.83 -22.42 -5.80
CA GLN A 486 7.04 -23.70 -6.45
C GLN A 486 5.75 -24.29 -7.00
N LEU A 487 4.63 -24.22 -6.24
CA LEU A 487 3.31 -24.68 -6.70
C LEU A 487 2.80 -23.85 -7.88
N GLN A 488 2.96 -22.53 -7.83
CA GLN A 488 2.60 -21.61 -8.91
C GLN A 488 3.43 -21.91 -10.17
N THR A 489 4.73 -22.18 -9.99
CA THR A 489 5.62 -22.58 -11.11
C THR A 489 5.25 -23.95 -11.66
N ALA A 490 4.93 -24.92 -10.80
CA ALA A 490 4.46 -26.24 -11.23
C ALA A 490 3.16 -26.14 -12.05
N GLY A 491 2.20 -25.34 -11.57
CA GLY A 491 0.97 -25.05 -12.30
C GLY A 491 1.22 -24.40 -13.66
N ALA A 492 2.08 -23.39 -13.73
CA ALA A 492 2.46 -22.73 -14.97
C ALA A 492 3.16 -23.69 -15.96
N CYS A 493 4.06 -24.56 -15.46
CA CYS A 493 4.72 -25.59 -16.27
C CYS A 493 3.71 -26.61 -16.83
N GLU A 494 2.74 -27.07 -16.03
CA GLU A 494 1.69 -27.98 -16.50
C GLU A 494 0.87 -27.33 -17.62
N MET A 495 0.46 -26.07 -17.45
CA MET A 495 -0.33 -25.33 -18.43
C MET A 495 0.43 -25.10 -19.76
N LEU A 496 1.76 -25.08 -19.74
CA LEU A 496 2.62 -24.98 -20.92
C LEU A 496 3.06 -26.36 -21.47
N GLY A 497 2.56 -27.48 -20.90
CA GLY A 497 2.92 -28.84 -21.31
C GLY A 497 4.30 -29.31 -20.85
N ARG A 498 4.98 -28.58 -19.94
CA ARG A 498 6.29 -28.97 -19.34
C ARG A 498 6.09 -29.92 -18.17
N ARG A 499 5.37 -31.03 -18.42
CA ARG A 499 4.83 -31.92 -17.39
C ARG A 499 5.88 -32.56 -16.48
N ALA A 500 7.05 -32.94 -17.04
CA ALA A 500 8.10 -33.56 -16.25
C ALA A 500 8.67 -32.62 -15.18
N GLU A 501 8.85 -31.36 -15.53
CA GLU A 501 9.31 -30.31 -14.62
C GLU A 501 8.24 -29.96 -13.58
N ALA A 502 6.99 -29.80 -14.03
CA ALA A 502 5.84 -29.56 -13.16
C ALA A 502 5.70 -30.65 -12.08
N ARG A 503 5.87 -31.91 -12.50
CA ARG A 503 5.80 -33.08 -11.62
C ARG A 503 6.93 -33.06 -10.56
N GLY A 504 8.17 -32.80 -10.99
CA GLY A 504 9.31 -32.74 -10.07
C GLY A 504 9.14 -31.67 -8.98
N LEU A 505 8.65 -30.48 -9.37
CA LEU A 505 8.34 -29.40 -8.42
C LEU A 505 7.22 -29.80 -7.45
N LEU A 506 6.14 -30.40 -7.96
CA LEU A 506 5.03 -30.83 -7.10
C LEU A 506 5.46 -31.93 -6.12
N GLU A 507 6.27 -32.91 -6.55
CA GLU A 507 6.78 -33.99 -5.69
C GLU A 507 7.62 -33.43 -4.54
N GLN A 508 8.47 -32.44 -4.80
CA GLN A 508 9.25 -31.77 -3.75
C GLN A 508 8.34 -31.05 -2.76
N VAL A 509 7.38 -30.27 -3.26
CA VAL A 509 6.44 -29.53 -2.39
C VAL A 509 5.60 -30.47 -1.54
N LEU A 510 5.13 -31.61 -2.08
CA LEU A 510 4.35 -32.58 -1.32
C LEU A 510 5.15 -33.19 -0.16
N GLN A 511 6.47 -33.37 -0.30
CA GLN A 511 7.34 -33.81 0.79
C GLN A 511 7.46 -32.75 1.89
N ASP A 512 7.71 -31.51 1.51
CA ASP A 512 7.86 -30.39 2.45
C ASP A 512 6.53 -30.10 3.16
N ALA A 513 5.42 -30.12 2.43
CA ALA A 513 4.08 -29.91 2.97
C ALA A 513 3.65 -31.00 3.98
N ALA A 514 3.99 -32.27 3.68
CA ALA A 514 3.66 -33.40 4.56
C ALA A 514 4.37 -33.31 5.92
N ALA A 515 5.55 -32.68 5.99
CA ALA A 515 6.29 -32.51 7.24
C ALA A 515 5.53 -31.69 8.30
N ASP A 516 4.67 -30.76 7.86
CA ASP A 516 3.85 -29.89 8.71
C ASP A 516 2.34 -30.12 8.57
N GLY A 517 1.94 -31.10 7.74
CA GLY A 517 0.54 -31.43 7.47
C GLY A 517 -0.19 -30.37 6.63
N LEU A 518 0.52 -29.65 5.76
CA LEU A 518 -0.05 -28.56 4.97
C LEU A 518 -0.77 -29.09 3.72
N VAL A 519 -2.05 -28.79 3.59
CA VAL A 519 -2.87 -29.22 2.44
C VAL A 519 -3.35 -28.02 1.58
N MET A 520 -3.64 -26.89 2.22
CA MET A 520 -4.27 -25.76 1.54
C MET A 520 -3.40 -25.06 0.49
N PRO A 521 -2.06 -25.00 0.58
CA PRO A 521 -1.26 -24.43 -0.51
C PRO A 521 -1.47 -25.16 -1.84
N VAL A 522 -1.62 -26.50 -1.81
CA VAL A 522 -1.95 -27.33 -2.99
C VAL A 522 -3.40 -27.11 -3.42
N VAL A 523 -4.33 -27.06 -2.47
CA VAL A 523 -5.77 -26.88 -2.71
C VAL A 523 -6.06 -25.52 -3.36
N GLU A 524 -5.45 -24.44 -2.93
CA GLU A 524 -5.62 -23.11 -3.53
C GLU A 524 -5.13 -23.05 -4.99
N ASN A 525 -4.16 -23.90 -5.36
CA ASN A 525 -3.64 -24.01 -6.72
C ASN A 525 -4.23 -25.22 -7.49
N TYR A 526 -5.26 -25.89 -6.95
CA TYR A 526 -5.82 -27.13 -7.51
C TYR A 526 -6.22 -26.99 -8.98
N ARG A 527 -6.77 -25.86 -9.40
CA ARG A 527 -7.14 -25.55 -10.80
C ARG A 527 -6.02 -25.88 -11.80
N TYR A 528 -4.78 -25.56 -11.43
CA TYR A 528 -3.60 -25.74 -12.29
C TYR A 528 -2.91 -27.08 -12.05
N LEU A 529 -3.12 -27.70 -10.88
CA LEU A 529 -2.42 -28.91 -10.44
C LEU A 529 -3.26 -30.20 -10.57
N ALA A 530 -4.56 -30.10 -10.85
CA ALA A 530 -5.47 -31.23 -10.86
C ALA A 530 -5.01 -32.40 -11.78
N PRO A 531 -4.51 -32.16 -13.02
CA PRO A 531 -4.01 -33.23 -13.86
C PRO A 531 -2.77 -33.93 -13.29
N LEU A 532 -1.87 -33.18 -12.66
CA LEU A 532 -0.67 -33.72 -12.02
C LEU A 532 -1.03 -34.58 -10.80
N LEU A 533 -1.91 -34.04 -9.92
CA LEU A 533 -2.37 -34.77 -8.72
C LEU A 533 -3.10 -36.07 -9.05
N ALA A 534 -3.85 -36.11 -10.16
CA ALA A 534 -4.51 -37.32 -10.62
C ALA A 534 -3.53 -38.44 -11.03
N ASP A 535 -2.34 -38.07 -11.53
CA ASP A 535 -1.29 -39.01 -11.95
C ASP A 535 -0.31 -39.35 -10.80
N MET A 536 -0.46 -38.72 -9.63
CA MET A 536 0.36 -39.01 -8.46
C MET A 536 -0.11 -40.31 -7.76
N PRO A 537 0.79 -40.99 -7.02
CA PRO A 537 0.40 -42.07 -6.15
C PRO A 537 -0.69 -41.65 -5.17
N GLN A 538 -1.83 -42.34 -5.16
CA GLN A 538 -2.98 -42.03 -4.30
C GLN A 538 -2.73 -42.53 -2.86
N ARG A 539 -1.75 -41.93 -2.17
CA ARG A 539 -1.34 -42.28 -0.80
C ARG A 539 -1.04 -41.00 0.00
N GLY A 540 -0.96 -41.10 1.32
CA GLY A 540 -0.78 -39.93 2.22
C GLY A 540 -1.93 -38.95 2.03
N ASP A 541 -1.62 -37.65 2.00
CA ASP A 541 -2.60 -36.57 1.92
C ASP A 541 -3.11 -36.26 0.51
N VAL A 542 -2.55 -36.89 -0.54
CA VAL A 542 -2.93 -36.64 -1.94
C VAL A 542 -4.42 -36.84 -2.21
N PRO A 543 -5.07 -37.98 -1.78
CA PRO A 543 -6.51 -38.15 -1.97
C PRO A 543 -7.33 -37.06 -1.27
N HIS A 544 -6.91 -36.63 -0.08
CA HIS A 544 -7.56 -35.58 0.68
C HIS A 544 -7.41 -34.21 -0.02
N MET A 545 -6.22 -33.88 -0.53
CA MET A 545 -5.98 -32.66 -1.31
C MET A 545 -6.84 -32.60 -2.57
N ILE A 546 -7.02 -33.75 -3.28
CA ILE A 546 -7.88 -33.85 -4.46
C ILE A 546 -9.35 -33.58 -4.09
N GLU A 547 -9.84 -34.18 -3.03
CA GLU A 547 -11.23 -34.02 -2.60
C GLU A 547 -11.50 -32.57 -2.14
N LEU A 548 -10.63 -32.01 -1.31
CA LEU A 548 -10.72 -30.61 -0.90
C LEU A 548 -10.58 -29.66 -2.11
N GLY A 549 -9.65 -29.94 -3.02
CA GLY A 549 -9.41 -29.13 -4.20
C GLY A 549 -10.62 -29.06 -5.14
N ARG A 550 -11.31 -30.19 -5.34
CA ARG A 550 -12.56 -30.21 -6.11
C ARG A 550 -13.66 -29.36 -5.48
N ARG A 551 -13.83 -29.47 -4.16
CA ARG A 551 -14.82 -28.66 -3.41
C ARG A 551 -14.46 -27.18 -3.47
N TYR A 552 -13.20 -26.87 -3.29
CA TYR A 552 -12.67 -25.51 -3.35
C TYR A 552 -12.91 -24.87 -4.72
N GLU A 553 -12.55 -25.57 -5.82
CA GLU A 553 -12.75 -25.07 -7.18
C GLU A 553 -14.25 -24.88 -7.53
N ALA A 554 -15.10 -25.82 -7.11
CA ALA A 554 -16.56 -25.69 -7.26
C ALA A 554 -17.08 -24.44 -6.52
N ARG A 555 -16.50 -24.13 -5.36
CA ARG A 555 -16.84 -22.93 -4.59
C ARG A 555 -16.37 -21.66 -5.29
N CYS A 556 -15.12 -21.62 -5.75
CA CYS A 556 -14.58 -20.48 -6.52
C CYS A 556 -15.44 -20.21 -7.76
N ALA A 557 -15.83 -21.24 -8.49
CA ALA A 557 -16.74 -21.11 -9.65
C ALA A 557 -18.11 -20.54 -9.26
N SER A 558 -18.68 -20.98 -8.12
CA SER A 558 -19.95 -20.46 -7.60
C SER A 558 -19.86 -18.98 -7.19
N VAL A 559 -18.75 -18.58 -6.55
CA VAL A 559 -18.52 -17.18 -6.17
C VAL A 559 -18.42 -16.32 -7.42
N ARG A 560 -17.58 -16.71 -8.39
CA ARG A 560 -17.42 -16.01 -9.67
C ARG A 560 -18.75 -15.83 -10.42
N GLN A 561 -19.60 -16.87 -10.44
CA GLN A 561 -20.92 -16.77 -11.05
C GLN A 561 -21.83 -15.75 -10.34
N ARG A 562 -21.70 -15.58 -9.01
CA ARG A 562 -22.46 -14.59 -8.24
C ARG A 562 -21.95 -13.18 -8.47
N SER A 563 -20.63 -12.98 -8.54
CA SER A 563 -20.03 -11.67 -8.83
C SER A 563 -20.38 -11.16 -10.23
N ALA A 564 -20.55 -12.08 -11.19
CA ALA A 564 -21.05 -11.76 -12.53
C ALA A 564 -22.52 -11.28 -12.57
N VAL A 565 -23.24 -11.31 -11.43
CA VAL A 565 -24.61 -10.84 -11.32
C VAL A 565 -24.61 -9.39 -10.87
N PRO A 566 -25.19 -8.45 -11.63
CA PRO A 566 -25.27 -7.05 -11.25
C PRO A 566 -25.85 -6.87 -9.85
N MET A 567 -25.30 -5.93 -9.07
CA MET A 567 -25.73 -5.66 -7.69
C MET A 567 -27.25 -5.38 -7.59
N ALA A 568 -27.81 -4.70 -8.60
CA ALA A 568 -29.24 -4.48 -8.71
C ALA A 568 -30.07 -5.77 -8.76
N PHE A 569 -29.48 -6.91 -9.20
CA PHE A 569 -30.19 -8.18 -9.30
C PHE A 569 -30.16 -9.00 -8.01
N HIS A 570 -29.51 -8.53 -6.96
CA HIS A 570 -29.49 -9.22 -5.66
C HIS A 570 -30.86 -9.30 -4.97
N VAL A 571 -31.78 -8.38 -5.28
CA VAL A 571 -33.17 -8.40 -4.79
C VAL A 571 -34.04 -9.45 -5.49
N LEU A 572 -33.53 -10.07 -6.56
CA LEU A 572 -34.22 -11.09 -7.33
C LEU A 572 -34.02 -12.48 -6.73
N THR A 573 -35.02 -13.34 -6.79
CA THR A 573 -34.87 -14.77 -6.49
C THR A 573 -33.92 -15.41 -7.48
N PRO A 574 -33.29 -16.57 -7.16
CA PRO A 574 -32.39 -17.26 -8.11
C PRO A 574 -32.99 -17.45 -9.49
N ARG A 575 -34.27 -17.86 -9.55
CA ARG A 575 -34.96 -18.10 -10.83
C ARG A 575 -35.26 -16.80 -11.60
N GLU A 576 -35.61 -15.74 -10.90
CA GLU A 576 -35.81 -14.40 -11.50
C GLU A 576 -34.46 -13.84 -12.01
N ARG A 577 -33.38 -14.11 -11.31
CA ARG A 577 -32.03 -13.71 -11.68
C ARG A 577 -31.56 -14.38 -12.97
N ASP A 578 -31.74 -15.72 -13.08
CA ASP A 578 -31.44 -16.46 -14.30
C ASP A 578 -32.17 -15.86 -15.50
N ILE A 579 -33.46 -15.56 -15.33
CA ILE A 579 -34.28 -14.95 -16.39
C ILE A 579 -33.81 -13.51 -16.70
N ALA A 580 -33.48 -12.70 -15.68
CA ALA A 580 -32.96 -11.35 -15.87
C ALA A 580 -31.67 -11.34 -16.67
N MET A 581 -30.74 -12.25 -16.36
CA MET A 581 -29.47 -12.40 -17.09
C MET A 581 -29.70 -12.81 -18.55
N LEU A 582 -30.64 -13.71 -18.83
CA LEU A 582 -30.97 -14.11 -20.21
C LEU A 582 -31.66 -12.96 -20.99
N VAL A 583 -32.49 -12.16 -20.33
CA VAL A 583 -33.08 -10.93 -20.92
C VAL A 583 -31.96 -9.92 -21.21
N ALA A 584 -31.00 -9.74 -20.30
CA ALA A 584 -29.84 -8.87 -20.48
C ALA A 584 -28.93 -9.36 -21.62
N ALA A 585 -28.79 -10.66 -21.80
CA ALA A 585 -28.15 -11.27 -22.96
C ALA A 585 -28.96 -11.15 -24.27
N ARG A 586 -30.06 -10.37 -24.26
CA ARG A 586 -30.94 -10.06 -25.39
C ARG A 586 -31.73 -11.25 -25.96
N LEU A 587 -31.88 -12.36 -25.24
CA LEU A 587 -32.73 -13.47 -25.66
C LEU A 587 -34.23 -13.07 -25.63
N SER A 588 -35.01 -13.52 -26.60
CA SER A 588 -36.45 -13.38 -26.62
C SER A 588 -37.11 -14.24 -25.52
N ASN A 589 -38.37 -13.92 -25.15
CA ASN A 589 -39.10 -14.73 -24.16
C ASN A 589 -39.27 -16.19 -24.61
N ARG A 590 -39.36 -16.44 -25.92
CA ARG A 590 -39.43 -17.78 -26.49
C ARG A 590 -38.12 -18.52 -26.29
N GLU A 591 -36.98 -17.93 -26.63
CA GLU A 591 -35.64 -18.54 -26.44
C GLU A 591 -35.34 -18.83 -24.97
N ILE A 592 -35.77 -17.91 -24.06
CA ILE A 592 -35.67 -18.10 -22.61
C ILE A 592 -36.56 -19.26 -22.15
N ALA A 593 -37.76 -19.36 -22.68
CA ALA A 593 -38.70 -20.46 -22.38
C ALA A 593 -38.11 -21.81 -22.79
N GLU A 594 -37.59 -21.88 -24.00
CA GLU A 594 -36.89 -23.09 -24.51
C GLU A 594 -35.68 -23.47 -23.65
N LYS A 595 -34.83 -22.52 -23.31
CA LYS A 595 -33.59 -22.72 -22.52
C LYS A 595 -33.85 -23.13 -21.08
N LEU A 596 -34.93 -22.65 -20.48
CA LEU A 596 -35.26 -22.89 -19.06
C LEU A 596 -36.39 -23.91 -18.86
N TYR A 597 -36.85 -24.54 -19.93
CA TYR A 597 -37.99 -25.51 -19.93
C TYR A 597 -39.26 -24.94 -19.31
N LEU A 598 -39.59 -23.69 -19.66
CA LEU A 598 -40.78 -22.96 -19.21
C LEU A 598 -41.73 -22.70 -20.37
N SER A 599 -43.01 -22.31 -20.06
CA SER A 599 -43.87 -21.71 -21.06
C SER A 599 -43.48 -20.23 -21.29
N GLU A 600 -43.70 -19.74 -22.52
CA GLU A 600 -43.44 -18.32 -22.84
C GLU A 600 -44.27 -17.38 -21.96
N GLY A 601 -45.52 -17.81 -21.61
CA GLY A 601 -46.37 -17.07 -20.67
C GLY A 601 -45.79 -16.96 -19.26
N SER A 602 -45.15 -18.04 -18.77
CA SER A 602 -44.46 -18.04 -17.47
C SER A 602 -43.26 -17.09 -17.51
N VAL A 603 -42.45 -17.14 -18.58
CA VAL A 603 -41.29 -16.22 -18.76
C VAL A 603 -41.79 -14.76 -18.75
N LYS A 604 -42.87 -14.44 -19.45
CA LYS A 604 -43.45 -13.09 -19.44
C LYS A 604 -43.90 -12.62 -18.04
N GLN A 605 -44.47 -13.52 -17.25
CA GLN A 605 -44.81 -13.21 -15.85
C GLN A 605 -43.57 -12.95 -14.99
N TYR A 606 -42.53 -13.75 -15.12
CA TYR A 606 -41.25 -13.53 -14.42
C TYR A 606 -40.64 -12.20 -14.82
N VAL A 607 -40.54 -11.91 -16.11
CA VAL A 607 -39.99 -10.64 -16.63
C VAL A 607 -40.75 -9.43 -16.08
N ASN A 608 -42.08 -9.49 -15.98
CA ASN A 608 -42.88 -8.40 -15.38
C ASN A 608 -42.58 -8.24 -13.88
N ARG A 609 -42.42 -9.34 -13.10
CA ARG A 609 -42.02 -9.29 -11.69
C ARG A 609 -40.62 -8.71 -11.51
N ILE A 610 -39.71 -9.08 -12.38
CA ILE A 610 -38.32 -8.55 -12.38
C ILE A 610 -38.35 -7.05 -12.58
N TYR A 611 -39.07 -6.54 -13.57
CA TYR A 611 -39.19 -5.10 -13.77
C TYR A 611 -39.83 -4.36 -12.57
N ALA A 612 -40.84 -4.96 -11.92
CA ALA A 612 -41.43 -4.40 -10.72
C ALA A 612 -40.43 -4.36 -9.55
N LYS A 613 -39.70 -5.43 -9.30
CA LYS A 613 -38.67 -5.51 -8.22
C LYS A 613 -37.48 -4.58 -8.44
N LEU A 614 -37.12 -4.32 -9.69
CA LEU A 614 -36.01 -3.44 -10.06
C LEU A 614 -36.48 -1.99 -10.31
N PHE A 615 -37.73 -1.68 -10.04
CA PHE A 615 -38.33 -0.35 -10.27
C PHE A 615 -38.14 0.19 -11.69
N ILE A 616 -38.17 -0.71 -12.69
CA ILE A 616 -37.98 -0.36 -14.10
C ILE A 616 -39.32 0.03 -14.71
N GLU A 617 -39.49 1.30 -15.03
CA GLU A 617 -40.70 1.86 -15.66
C GLU A 617 -40.48 2.17 -17.15
N GLY A 618 -41.61 2.21 -17.93
CA GLY A 618 -41.61 2.52 -19.36
C GLY A 618 -42.36 1.48 -20.19
N ASP A 619 -42.30 1.60 -21.51
CA ASP A 619 -42.78 0.58 -22.44
C ASP A 619 -41.85 -0.66 -22.47
N THR A 620 -42.31 -1.73 -23.11
CA THR A 620 -41.59 -3.01 -23.14
C THR A 620 -40.15 -2.87 -23.69
N ARG A 621 -39.96 -2.01 -24.67
CA ARG A 621 -38.66 -1.79 -25.32
C ARG A 621 -37.72 -1.01 -24.40
N THR A 622 -38.23 0.04 -23.76
CA THR A 622 -37.47 0.85 -22.79
C THR A 622 -37.12 0.04 -21.55
N LYS A 623 -38.06 -0.75 -21.01
CA LYS A 623 -37.77 -1.63 -19.85
C LYS A 623 -36.68 -2.62 -20.16
N ARG A 624 -36.71 -3.25 -21.33
CA ARG A 624 -35.69 -4.21 -21.73
C ARG A 624 -34.33 -3.57 -21.94
N LYS A 625 -34.27 -2.35 -22.52
CA LYS A 625 -33.05 -1.58 -22.67
C LYS A 625 -32.42 -1.22 -21.30
N ARG A 626 -33.27 -0.71 -20.36
CA ARG A 626 -32.81 -0.38 -19.00
C ARG A 626 -32.24 -1.60 -18.25
N LEU A 627 -32.87 -2.78 -18.41
CA LEU A 627 -32.36 -3.99 -17.80
C LEU A 627 -30.98 -4.38 -18.36
N VAL A 628 -30.76 -4.20 -19.67
CA VAL A 628 -29.45 -4.40 -20.31
C VAL A 628 -28.43 -3.41 -19.79
N GLU A 629 -28.79 -2.13 -19.66
CA GLU A 629 -27.92 -1.08 -19.12
C GLU A 629 -27.48 -1.38 -17.67
N MET A 630 -28.36 -1.98 -16.85
CA MET A 630 -28.04 -2.40 -15.48
C MET A 630 -27.00 -3.55 -15.39
N THR A 631 -26.69 -4.23 -16.49
CA THR A 631 -25.67 -5.28 -16.55
C THR A 631 -24.32 -4.78 -17.08
N GLN A 632 -24.23 -3.50 -17.46
CA GLN A 632 -23.02 -2.89 -18.01
C GLN A 632 -22.28 -1.99 -16.98
N HIS A 633 -22.86 -1.87 -15.80
CA HIS A 633 -22.31 -1.16 -14.63
C HIS A 633 -22.19 -2.11 -13.45
#